data_a59893d344408bec2e71986b1f790cb6
#
_entry.id   a59893d344408bec2e71986b1f790cb6
#
_cell.length_a   1.000
_cell.length_b   1.000
_cell.length_c   1.000
_cell.angle_alpha   90.00
_cell.angle_beta   90.00
_cell.angle_gamma   90.00
#
_symmetry.space_group_name_H-M   'P 1'
#
loop_
_entity.id
_entity.type
_entity.pdbx_description
1 polymer ?
#
loop_
_entity_poly.entity_id
_entity_poly.type
_entity_poly.pdbx_seq_one_letter_code
_entity_poly.pdbx_strand_id
1 'polypeptide(L)'
;MDTGKRLAEIWNESYISSLPSLVKDRGYMYADNVQRDVLITGFNPSFRDGEAVGALHGPIQTIWEEKKHDNYWSPVRKMLYDGNIDLRSRTDYLDIFYFREQDQHFLKDKILSNPNGIRFVVDQLNLTMHIIEDIVSPKLIIIKNKESWAYFGKFFDEKGWVWMGYKFEHIQNMECGELCRITGLLESKERIAPEIKQTNLIGAFVLFTKHINQYTSLSERPTPQILKDILNWYETEEIVRSLSI
;
A
#
# COMPACT_ATOMS: atom_id res chain seq x y z
N MET A 1 -5.49 -5.51 -16.09
CA MET A 1 -4.47 -6.51 -15.67
C MET A 1 -5.12 -7.50 -14.71
N ASP A 2 -4.79 -8.78 -14.79
CA ASP A 2 -5.26 -9.82 -13.86
C ASP A 2 -4.18 -10.02 -12.77
N THR A 3 -4.46 -9.56 -11.56
CA THR A 3 -3.54 -9.61 -10.41
C THR A 3 -3.20 -11.06 -10.04
N GLY A 4 -4.21 -11.95 -10.01
CA GLY A 4 -4.00 -13.36 -9.65
C GLY A 4 -3.09 -14.09 -10.64
N LYS A 5 -3.31 -13.85 -11.93
CA LYS A 5 -2.45 -14.41 -12.98
C LYS A 5 -1.01 -13.91 -12.85
N ARG A 6 -0.82 -12.61 -12.64
CA ARG A 6 0.51 -12.02 -12.49
C ARG A 6 1.25 -12.55 -11.25
N LEU A 7 0.54 -12.72 -10.12
CA LEU A 7 1.10 -13.36 -8.93
C LEU A 7 1.47 -14.82 -9.17
N ALA A 8 0.62 -15.58 -9.86
CA ALA A 8 0.93 -16.96 -10.23
C ALA A 8 2.18 -17.04 -11.12
N GLU A 9 2.36 -16.12 -12.06
CA GLU A 9 3.57 -16.02 -12.88
C GLU A 9 4.80 -15.79 -12.00
N ILE A 10 4.76 -14.82 -11.06
CA ILE A 10 5.86 -14.54 -10.11
C ILE A 10 6.21 -15.80 -9.29
N TRP A 11 5.20 -16.48 -8.70
CA TRP A 11 5.43 -17.66 -7.86
C TRP A 11 5.88 -18.91 -8.63
N ASN A 12 5.69 -18.94 -9.93
CA ASN A 12 6.18 -19.98 -10.83
C ASN A 12 7.58 -19.71 -11.42
N GLU A 13 8.15 -18.53 -11.15
CA GLU A 13 9.52 -18.22 -11.58
C GLU A 13 10.53 -19.18 -10.95
N SER A 14 11.53 -19.57 -11.74
CA SER A 14 12.54 -20.57 -11.33
C SER A 14 13.33 -20.14 -10.08
N TYR A 15 13.54 -18.84 -9.88
CA TYR A 15 14.27 -18.30 -8.74
C TYR A 15 13.54 -18.46 -7.41
N ILE A 16 12.22 -18.68 -7.40
CA ILE A 16 11.43 -18.88 -6.17
C ILE A 16 11.95 -20.07 -5.37
N SER A 17 12.45 -21.11 -6.03
CA SER A 17 13.02 -22.28 -5.37
C SER A 17 14.29 -21.97 -4.56
N SER A 18 14.95 -20.85 -4.81
CA SER A 18 16.14 -20.39 -4.08
C SER A 18 15.81 -19.52 -2.86
N LEU A 19 14.59 -19.00 -2.78
CA LEU A 19 14.13 -18.23 -1.63
C LEU A 19 13.85 -19.13 -0.42
N PRO A 20 13.68 -18.56 0.79
CA PRO A 20 13.23 -19.34 1.94
C PRO A 20 11.97 -20.16 1.61
N SER A 21 11.95 -21.44 1.97
CA SER A 21 10.87 -22.38 1.59
C SER A 21 9.48 -21.87 2.00
N LEU A 22 9.39 -21.13 3.10
CA LEU A 22 8.15 -20.51 3.59
C LEU A 22 7.45 -19.62 2.56
N VAL A 23 8.20 -18.96 1.66
CA VAL A 23 7.61 -18.12 0.59
C VAL A 23 6.77 -18.99 -0.35
N LYS A 24 7.31 -20.13 -0.76
CA LYS A 24 6.62 -21.09 -1.62
C LYS A 24 5.53 -21.85 -0.89
N ASP A 25 5.84 -22.33 0.31
CA ASP A 25 4.98 -23.22 1.09
C ASP A 25 3.69 -22.52 1.55
N ARG A 26 3.76 -21.23 1.91
CA ARG A 26 2.61 -20.44 2.35
C ARG A 26 1.84 -19.80 1.20
N GLY A 27 2.50 -19.59 0.07
CA GLY A 27 1.92 -18.93 -1.10
C GLY A 27 1.76 -17.41 -0.91
N TYR A 28 0.70 -16.87 -1.49
CA TYR A 28 0.44 -15.43 -1.51
C TYR A 28 -1.02 -15.10 -1.23
N MET A 29 -1.24 -13.86 -0.81
CA MET A 29 -2.60 -13.33 -0.60
C MET A 29 -2.70 -11.92 -1.16
N TYR A 30 -3.85 -11.60 -1.77
CA TYR A 30 -4.13 -10.27 -2.34
C TYR A 30 -5.61 -9.91 -2.21
N ALA A 31 -5.90 -8.61 -2.30
CA ALA A 31 -7.27 -8.12 -2.40
C ALA A 31 -7.72 -8.07 -3.87
N ASP A 32 -9.00 -8.27 -4.12
CA ASP A 32 -9.63 -8.00 -5.43
C ASP A 32 -9.84 -6.48 -5.55
N ASN A 33 -8.79 -5.79 -6.01
CA ASN A 33 -8.75 -4.34 -6.06
C ASN A 33 -9.64 -3.76 -7.16
N VAL A 34 -10.27 -2.63 -6.85
CA VAL A 34 -11.12 -1.86 -7.77
C VAL A 34 -10.83 -0.37 -7.61
N GLN A 35 -11.29 0.44 -8.58
CA GLN A 35 -11.14 1.89 -8.50
C GLN A 35 -11.83 2.47 -7.26
N ARG A 36 -11.07 3.25 -6.46
CA ARG A 36 -11.54 3.91 -5.23
C ARG A 36 -10.77 5.19 -4.98
N ASP A 37 -11.42 6.14 -4.29
CA ASP A 37 -10.81 7.43 -3.96
C ASP A 37 -9.72 7.32 -2.89
N VAL A 38 -9.83 6.37 -1.98
CA VAL A 38 -8.88 6.12 -0.89
C VAL A 38 -8.26 4.75 -1.03
N LEU A 39 -6.94 4.69 -0.89
CA LEU A 39 -6.20 3.45 -0.80
C LEU A 39 -5.47 3.39 0.55
N ILE A 40 -5.70 2.34 1.32
CA ILE A 40 -4.91 2.04 2.51
C ILE A 40 -3.90 0.95 2.18
N THR A 41 -2.63 1.14 2.55
CA THR A 41 -1.61 0.12 2.30
C THR A 41 -1.13 -0.55 3.58
N GLY A 42 -1.01 -1.88 3.52
CA GLY A 42 -0.25 -2.69 4.47
C GLY A 42 1.14 -3.01 3.95
N PHE A 43 1.89 -3.81 4.71
CA PHE A 43 3.23 -4.24 4.33
C PHE A 43 3.20 -5.57 3.58
N ASN A 44 2.72 -6.62 4.25
CA ASN A 44 2.47 -7.95 3.69
C ASN A 44 1.36 -8.66 4.49
N PRO A 45 0.62 -9.59 3.87
CA PRO A 45 -0.36 -10.38 4.59
C PRO A 45 0.31 -11.24 5.68
N SER A 46 -0.31 -11.32 6.85
CA SER A 46 0.14 -12.23 7.90
C SER A 46 -0.12 -13.69 7.54
N PHE A 47 0.62 -14.59 8.17
CA PHE A 47 0.34 -16.02 8.15
C PHE A 47 0.36 -16.56 9.59
N ARG A 48 -0.71 -17.20 10.01
CA ARG A 48 -0.82 -17.86 11.33
C ARG A 48 -0.89 -19.36 11.13
N ASP A 49 -0.40 -20.10 12.12
CA ASP A 49 -0.48 -21.56 12.10
C ASP A 49 -1.93 -22.03 11.93
N GLY A 50 -2.13 -22.96 11.00
CA GLY A 50 -3.47 -23.48 10.65
C GLY A 50 -4.24 -22.68 9.60
N GLU A 51 -3.72 -21.55 9.11
CA GLU A 51 -4.32 -20.85 7.97
C GLU A 51 -4.11 -21.64 6.67
N ALA A 52 -5.04 -21.44 5.72
CA ALA A 52 -4.93 -22.01 4.38
C ALA A 52 -3.67 -21.51 3.67
N VAL A 53 -3.04 -22.39 2.90
CA VAL A 53 -1.86 -22.10 2.06
C VAL A 53 -2.26 -21.94 0.60
N GLY A 54 -1.33 -21.45 -0.21
CA GLY A 54 -1.52 -21.25 -1.65
C GLY A 54 -1.99 -19.85 -2.01
N ALA A 55 -2.70 -19.73 -3.13
CA ALA A 55 -3.22 -18.46 -3.62
C ALA A 55 -4.55 -18.12 -2.94
N LEU A 56 -4.59 -17.04 -2.17
CA LEU A 56 -5.79 -16.57 -1.49
C LEU A 56 -6.14 -15.15 -1.95
N HIS A 57 -7.43 -14.89 -2.15
CA HIS A 57 -7.90 -13.56 -2.49
C HIS A 57 -9.37 -13.35 -2.07
N GLY A 58 -9.79 -12.11 -2.07
CA GLY A 58 -11.19 -11.73 -1.81
C GLY A 58 -11.39 -10.22 -1.80
N PRO A 59 -12.65 -9.79 -1.92
CA PRO A 59 -12.97 -8.37 -1.91
C PRO A 59 -12.77 -7.77 -0.53
N ILE A 60 -12.10 -6.62 -0.47
CA ILE A 60 -11.84 -5.91 0.78
C ILE A 60 -13.13 -5.44 1.47
N GLN A 61 -14.23 -5.27 0.73
CA GLN A 61 -15.50 -4.83 1.27
C GLN A 61 -16.04 -5.75 2.37
N THR A 62 -15.80 -7.05 2.28
CA THR A 62 -16.18 -8.01 3.33
C THR A 62 -15.51 -7.71 4.66
N ILE A 63 -14.26 -7.21 4.63
CA ILE A 63 -13.51 -6.80 5.82
C ILE A 63 -14.06 -5.49 6.37
N TRP A 64 -14.42 -4.54 5.51
CA TRP A 64 -14.99 -3.26 5.95
C TRP A 64 -16.35 -3.43 6.64
N GLU A 65 -17.15 -4.38 6.20
CA GLU A 65 -18.49 -4.65 6.72
C GLU A 65 -18.49 -5.57 7.95
N GLU A 66 -17.38 -6.25 8.24
CA GLU A 66 -17.32 -7.17 9.35
C GLU A 66 -17.46 -6.46 10.70
N LYS A 67 -18.41 -6.95 11.53
CA LYS A 67 -18.70 -6.39 12.86
C LYS A 67 -17.82 -7.01 13.96
N LYS A 68 -17.25 -8.18 13.71
CA LYS A 68 -16.40 -8.86 14.69
C LYS A 68 -15.15 -8.02 14.99
N HIS A 69 -14.79 -7.95 16.27
CA HIS A 69 -13.56 -7.29 16.69
C HIS A 69 -12.34 -8.04 16.16
N ASP A 70 -11.42 -7.30 15.58
CA ASP A 70 -10.11 -7.77 15.13
C ASP A 70 -9.06 -6.74 15.51
N ASN A 71 -7.94 -7.19 16.07
CA ASN A 71 -6.90 -6.31 16.59
C ASN A 71 -6.22 -5.45 15.51
N TYR A 72 -6.20 -5.93 14.27
CA TYR A 72 -5.63 -5.23 13.12
C TYR A 72 -6.69 -4.43 12.37
N TRP A 73 -7.81 -5.06 12.02
CA TRP A 73 -8.82 -4.43 11.16
C TRP A 73 -9.75 -3.45 11.89
N SER A 74 -10.03 -3.68 13.19
CA SER A 74 -10.93 -2.76 13.91
C SER A 74 -10.40 -1.32 14.01
N PRO A 75 -9.09 -1.09 14.28
CA PRO A 75 -8.54 0.26 14.22
C PRO A 75 -8.62 0.88 12.82
N VAL A 76 -8.40 0.10 11.77
CA VAL A 76 -8.48 0.56 10.38
C VAL A 76 -9.92 0.91 9.99
N ARG A 77 -10.91 0.06 10.36
CA ARG A 77 -12.33 0.36 10.13
C ARG A 77 -12.78 1.66 10.80
N LYS A 78 -12.27 1.96 12.00
CA LYS A 78 -12.57 3.22 12.72
C LYS A 78 -12.01 4.47 12.04
N MET A 79 -11.02 4.34 11.17
CA MET A 79 -10.57 5.45 10.35
C MET A 79 -11.54 5.80 9.23
N LEU A 80 -12.39 4.84 8.85
CA LEU A 80 -13.30 4.95 7.70
C LEU A 80 -14.74 5.26 8.10
N TYR A 81 -15.11 4.96 9.34
CA TYR A 81 -16.49 5.08 9.81
C TYR A 81 -16.58 5.49 11.29
N ASP A 82 -17.39 6.52 11.59
CA ASP A 82 -17.66 7.01 12.94
C ASP A 82 -19.16 7.16 13.28
N GLY A 83 -20.04 6.70 12.41
CA GLY A 83 -21.50 6.85 12.55
C GLY A 83 -22.06 8.03 11.75
N ASN A 84 -21.29 9.08 11.48
CA ASN A 84 -21.69 10.25 10.68
C ASN A 84 -21.08 10.25 9.29
N ILE A 85 -19.83 9.80 9.19
CA ILE A 85 -19.07 9.71 7.94
C ILE A 85 -18.77 8.25 7.66
N ASP A 86 -19.04 7.81 6.45
CA ASP A 86 -18.75 6.46 5.97
C ASP A 86 -17.96 6.52 4.66
N LEU A 87 -16.68 6.19 4.73
CA LEU A 87 -15.76 6.14 3.61
C LEU A 87 -15.46 4.70 3.14
N ARG A 88 -16.07 3.67 3.73
CA ARG A 88 -15.77 2.26 3.44
C ARG A 88 -16.00 1.90 1.97
N SER A 89 -17.09 2.39 1.38
CA SER A 89 -17.39 2.16 -0.06
C SER A 89 -16.48 2.95 -1.01
N ARG A 90 -15.78 3.96 -0.51
CA ARG A 90 -14.79 4.77 -1.26
C ARG A 90 -13.37 4.30 -1.04
N THR A 91 -13.13 3.25 -0.24
CA THR A 91 -11.80 2.83 0.21
C THR A 91 -11.48 1.42 -0.28
N ASP A 92 -10.27 1.27 -0.81
CA ASP A 92 -9.65 -0.02 -1.11
C ASP A 92 -8.44 -0.25 -0.19
N TYR A 93 -7.91 -1.48 -0.22
CA TYR A 93 -6.74 -1.89 0.55
C TYR A 93 -5.85 -2.80 -0.30
N LEU A 94 -4.54 -2.63 -0.15
CA LEU A 94 -3.57 -3.61 -0.61
C LEU A 94 -2.38 -3.70 0.36
N ASP A 95 -1.75 -4.87 0.40
CA ASP A 95 -0.40 -5.00 0.93
C ASP A 95 0.62 -4.76 -0.19
N ILE A 96 1.72 -4.06 0.09
CA ILE A 96 2.74 -3.77 -0.94
C ILE A 96 3.53 -5.00 -1.36
N PHE A 97 3.52 -6.05 -0.53
CA PHE A 97 4.04 -7.38 -0.82
C PHE A 97 2.94 -8.41 -0.62
N TYR A 98 3.04 -9.54 -1.31
CA TYR A 98 1.99 -10.55 -1.34
C TYR A 98 2.39 -11.86 -0.64
N PHE A 99 3.70 -12.05 -0.32
CA PHE A 99 4.14 -13.17 0.49
C PHE A 99 3.58 -13.07 1.92
N ARG A 100 3.34 -14.22 2.56
CA ARG A 100 2.62 -14.29 3.84
C ARG A 100 3.58 -14.55 5.00
N GLU A 101 3.71 -13.57 5.90
CA GLU A 101 4.61 -13.67 7.06
C GLU A 101 4.19 -12.71 8.18
N GLN A 102 4.34 -13.11 9.44
CA GLN A 102 4.10 -12.26 10.60
C GLN A 102 5.35 -11.49 11.03
N ASP A 103 6.53 -12.10 10.86
CA ASP A 103 7.79 -11.48 11.23
C ASP A 103 8.14 -10.39 10.21
N GLN A 104 8.09 -9.13 10.65
CA GLN A 104 8.42 -7.98 9.80
C GLN A 104 9.89 -7.95 9.38
N HIS A 105 10.79 -8.59 10.16
CA HIS A 105 12.21 -8.68 9.80
C HIS A 105 12.49 -9.72 8.70
N PHE A 106 11.54 -10.62 8.44
CA PHE A 106 11.70 -11.70 7.45
C PHE A 106 12.09 -11.19 6.06
N LEU A 107 11.47 -10.09 5.60
CA LEU A 107 11.83 -9.49 4.32
C LEU A 107 13.30 -9.11 4.28
N LYS A 108 13.78 -8.38 5.28
CA LYS A 108 15.17 -7.89 5.35
C LYS A 108 16.15 -9.05 5.58
N ASP A 109 15.88 -9.90 6.57
CA ASP A 109 16.86 -10.86 7.09
C ASP A 109 16.89 -12.16 6.28
N LYS A 110 15.82 -12.49 5.57
CA LYS A 110 15.69 -13.76 4.84
C LYS A 110 15.51 -13.58 3.34
N ILE A 111 14.66 -12.65 2.91
CA ILE A 111 14.43 -12.42 1.47
C ILE A 111 15.56 -11.59 0.87
N LEU A 112 15.81 -10.37 1.37
CA LEU A 112 16.81 -9.47 0.79
C LEU A 112 18.26 -9.95 0.98
N SER A 113 18.52 -10.83 1.95
CA SER A 113 19.82 -11.50 2.09
C SER A 113 20.04 -12.63 1.06
N ASN A 114 18.99 -13.05 0.36
CA ASN A 114 19.08 -14.05 -0.70
C ASN A 114 19.53 -13.42 -2.02
N PRO A 115 20.38 -14.07 -2.84
CA PRO A 115 20.82 -13.54 -4.14
C PRO A 115 19.67 -13.13 -5.08
N ASN A 116 18.53 -13.82 -5.02
CA ASN A 116 17.35 -13.53 -5.83
C ASN A 116 16.29 -12.69 -5.09
N GLY A 117 16.55 -12.27 -3.85
CA GLY A 117 15.61 -11.57 -3.02
C GLY A 117 15.20 -10.21 -3.58
N ILE A 118 16.16 -9.46 -4.13
CA ILE A 118 15.87 -8.16 -4.78
C ILE A 118 14.93 -8.37 -5.97
N ARG A 119 15.17 -9.37 -6.82
CA ARG A 119 14.30 -9.68 -7.96
C ARG A 119 12.87 -9.95 -7.49
N PHE A 120 12.69 -10.79 -6.47
CA PHE A 120 11.39 -11.12 -5.91
C PHE A 120 10.64 -9.90 -5.36
N VAL A 121 11.37 -9.00 -4.69
CA VAL A 121 10.80 -7.73 -4.19
C VAL A 121 10.39 -6.83 -5.36
N VAL A 122 11.22 -6.72 -6.38
CA VAL A 122 10.97 -5.89 -7.57
C VAL A 122 9.75 -6.36 -8.34
N ASP A 123 9.61 -7.67 -8.56
CA ASP A 123 8.47 -8.23 -9.28
C ASP A 123 7.15 -7.92 -8.57
N GLN A 124 7.13 -8.00 -7.22
CA GLN A 124 5.95 -7.62 -6.44
C GLN A 124 5.69 -6.11 -6.45
N LEU A 125 6.72 -5.26 -6.30
CA LEU A 125 6.56 -3.81 -6.31
C LEU A 125 6.10 -3.28 -7.67
N ASN A 126 6.57 -3.85 -8.77
CA ASN A 126 6.08 -3.53 -10.10
C ASN A 126 4.58 -3.84 -10.22
N LEU A 127 4.15 -5.02 -9.76
CA LEU A 127 2.73 -5.38 -9.72
C LEU A 127 1.93 -4.42 -8.83
N THR A 128 2.45 -4.10 -7.65
CA THR A 128 1.82 -3.15 -6.72
C THR A 128 1.64 -1.77 -7.36
N MET A 129 2.65 -1.27 -8.07
CA MET A 129 2.55 -0.01 -8.80
C MET A 129 1.44 -0.06 -9.86
N HIS A 130 1.34 -1.15 -10.63
CA HIS A 130 0.26 -1.31 -11.60
C HIS A 130 -1.13 -1.34 -10.95
N ILE A 131 -1.27 -1.96 -9.78
CA ILE A 131 -2.55 -1.94 -9.05
C ILE A 131 -2.88 -0.52 -8.61
N ILE A 132 -1.92 0.20 -8.04
CA ILE A 132 -2.12 1.58 -7.58
C ILE A 132 -2.46 2.51 -8.74
N GLU A 133 -1.71 2.46 -9.84
CA GLU A 133 -1.81 3.38 -10.97
C GLU A 133 -3.00 3.08 -11.89
N ASP A 134 -3.18 1.79 -12.25
CA ASP A 134 -4.06 1.40 -13.35
C ASP A 134 -5.41 0.83 -12.86
N ILE A 135 -5.49 0.35 -11.62
CA ILE A 135 -6.72 -0.26 -11.09
C ILE A 135 -7.38 0.64 -10.07
N VAL A 136 -6.68 1.00 -8.98
CA VAL A 136 -7.27 1.78 -7.89
C VAL A 136 -7.33 3.25 -8.24
N SER A 137 -6.26 3.82 -8.77
CA SER A 137 -6.11 5.24 -9.15
C SER A 137 -6.63 6.20 -8.06
N PRO A 138 -6.06 6.14 -6.83
CA PRO A 138 -6.61 6.82 -5.67
C PRO A 138 -6.30 8.33 -5.68
N LYS A 139 -7.18 9.12 -5.07
CA LYS A 139 -6.96 10.54 -4.75
C LYS A 139 -6.15 10.71 -3.45
N LEU A 140 -6.26 9.71 -2.55
CA LEU A 140 -5.56 9.66 -1.27
C LEU A 140 -5.01 8.27 -0.99
N ILE A 141 -3.71 8.19 -0.71
CA ILE A 141 -3.05 6.96 -0.25
C ILE A 141 -2.70 7.10 1.23
N ILE A 142 -3.07 6.14 2.06
CA ILE A 142 -2.69 6.07 3.47
C ILE A 142 -1.67 4.97 3.64
N ILE A 143 -0.42 5.34 3.93
CA ILE A 143 0.67 4.40 4.14
C ILE A 143 0.89 4.23 5.64
N LYS A 144 0.28 3.18 6.21
CA LYS A 144 0.18 2.98 7.67
C LYS A 144 1.33 2.20 8.32
N ASN A 145 2.48 2.13 7.68
CA ASN A 145 3.66 1.44 8.20
C ASN A 145 4.92 2.18 7.77
N LYS A 146 5.79 2.55 8.72
CA LYS A 146 7.03 3.26 8.43
C LYS A 146 7.98 2.49 7.51
N GLU A 147 8.00 1.16 7.57
CA GLU A 147 8.83 0.36 6.68
C GLU A 147 8.36 0.49 5.22
N SER A 148 7.05 0.62 4.99
CA SER A 148 6.49 0.85 3.66
C SER A 148 6.90 2.19 3.05
N TRP A 149 7.21 3.22 3.87
CA TRP A 149 7.56 4.55 3.38
C TRP A 149 8.75 4.53 2.43
N ALA A 150 9.77 3.72 2.76
CA ALA A 150 10.98 3.58 1.93
C ALA A 150 10.65 3.02 0.54
N TYR A 151 9.75 2.04 0.46
CA TYR A 151 9.37 1.41 -0.81
C TYR A 151 8.61 2.36 -1.74
N PHE A 152 7.84 3.30 -1.20
CA PHE A 152 7.20 4.35 -1.98
C PHE A 152 8.16 5.42 -2.47
N GLY A 153 9.28 5.67 -1.77
CA GLY A 153 10.28 6.67 -2.12
C GLY A 153 10.41 7.82 -1.11
N LYS A 154 9.74 7.73 0.07
CA LYS A 154 9.75 8.80 1.09
C LYS A 154 11.15 9.20 1.56
N PHE A 155 12.12 8.28 1.51
CA PHE A 155 13.49 8.50 1.98
C PHE A 155 14.51 8.59 0.84
N PHE A 156 14.07 8.91 -0.37
CA PHE A 156 14.96 9.01 -1.52
C PHE A 156 16.09 10.02 -1.27
N ASP A 157 15.75 11.26 -0.93
CA ASP A 157 16.73 12.34 -0.73
C ASP A 157 17.66 12.09 0.46
N GLU A 158 17.17 11.43 1.51
CA GLU A 158 17.94 11.18 2.73
C GLU A 158 18.82 9.91 2.66
N LYS A 159 18.35 8.86 1.98
CA LYS A 159 18.94 7.51 2.05
C LYS A 159 19.19 6.87 0.68
N GLY A 160 18.80 7.51 -0.40
CA GLY A 160 18.93 6.98 -1.75
C GLY A 160 18.09 5.71 -2.02
N TRP A 161 17.00 5.50 -1.28
CA TRP A 161 16.13 4.35 -1.45
C TRP A 161 15.12 4.56 -2.58
N VAL A 162 15.39 3.97 -3.71
CA VAL A 162 14.72 4.22 -5.00
C VAL A 162 13.86 3.06 -5.47
N TRP A 163 13.09 2.42 -4.58
CA TRP A 163 12.26 1.27 -4.94
C TRP A 163 11.20 1.62 -5.99
N MET A 164 10.03 2.10 -5.60
CA MET A 164 8.99 2.58 -6.53
C MET A 164 9.29 3.99 -7.05
N GLY A 165 9.92 4.85 -6.23
CA GLY A 165 10.47 6.13 -6.64
C GLY A 165 9.45 7.23 -6.86
N TYR A 166 8.33 7.23 -6.14
CA TYR A 166 7.44 8.38 -6.12
C TYR A 166 8.14 9.61 -5.52
N LYS A 167 7.92 10.78 -6.11
CA LYS A 167 8.37 12.07 -5.61
C LYS A 167 7.25 12.74 -4.83
N PHE A 168 7.61 13.33 -3.69
CA PHE A 168 6.65 13.92 -2.77
C PHE A 168 7.00 15.38 -2.47
N GLU A 169 5.96 16.23 -2.47
CA GLU A 169 5.97 17.54 -1.87
C GLU A 169 5.37 17.44 -0.47
N HIS A 170 6.08 17.93 0.55
CA HIS A 170 5.54 18.03 1.91
C HIS A 170 4.48 19.13 1.96
N ILE A 171 3.31 18.82 2.51
CA ILE A 171 2.20 19.76 2.66
C ILE A 171 2.08 20.22 4.11
N GLN A 172 1.90 19.28 5.04
CA GLN A 172 1.80 19.60 6.47
C GLN A 172 2.05 18.39 7.37
N ASN A 173 2.47 18.68 8.60
CA ASN A 173 2.49 17.69 9.68
C ASN A 173 1.15 17.70 10.42
N MET A 174 0.64 16.50 10.68
CA MET A 174 -0.59 16.24 11.44
C MET A 174 -0.25 15.34 12.64
N GLU A 175 -1.08 15.31 13.68
CA GLU A 175 -0.86 14.37 14.80
C GLU A 175 -0.85 12.91 14.33
N CYS A 176 -1.70 12.57 13.36
CA CYS A 176 -1.82 11.22 12.79
C CYS A 176 -0.73 10.88 11.76
N GLY A 177 0.11 11.83 11.32
CA GLY A 177 1.13 11.57 10.32
C GLY A 177 1.57 12.79 9.55
N GLU A 178 2.21 12.56 8.41
CA GLU A 178 2.69 13.59 7.49
C GLU A 178 1.90 13.54 6.19
N LEU A 179 1.26 14.63 5.83
CA LEU A 179 0.55 14.76 4.55
C LEU A 179 1.51 15.29 3.49
N CYS A 180 1.63 14.55 2.42
CA CYS A 180 2.40 14.90 1.24
C CYS A 180 1.52 14.84 -0.01
N ARG A 181 2.05 15.35 -1.13
CA ARG A 181 1.44 15.27 -2.46
C ARG A 181 2.41 14.57 -3.41
N ILE A 182 1.90 13.70 -4.29
CA ILE A 182 2.69 13.13 -5.37
C ILE A 182 2.94 14.21 -6.43
N THR A 183 4.20 14.45 -6.76
CA THR A 183 4.64 15.41 -7.79
C THR A 183 5.20 14.74 -9.04
N GLY A 184 5.47 13.43 -8.97
CA GLY A 184 5.98 12.66 -10.10
C GLY A 184 6.62 11.34 -9.69
N LEU A 185 7.36 10.76 -10.64
CA LEU A 185 8.23 9.60 -10.45
C LEU A 185 9.68 9.97 -10.82
N LEU A 186 10.62 9.29 -10.20
CA LEU A 186 11.99 9.21 -10.70
C LEU A 186 12.02 8.51 -12.07
N GLU A 187 13.05 8.78 -12.88
CA GLU A 187 13.23 8.07 -14.15
C GLU A 187 13.41 6.57 -13.91
N SER A 188 12.96 5.73 -14.87
CA SER A 188 13.03 4.26 -14.73
C SER A 188 14.44 3.75 -14.43
N LYS A 189 15.48 4.37 -15.00
CA LYS A 189 16.89 4.02 -14.75
C LYS A 189 17.38 4.32 -13.33
N GLU A 190 16.64 5.16 -12.60
CA GLU A 190 16.95 5.56 -11.22
C GLU A 190 16.19 4.71 -10.19
N ARG A 191 15.27 3.85 -10.62
CA ARG A 191 14.38 3.07 -9.75
C ARG A 191 14.68 1.58 -9.84
N ILE A 192 14.45 0.87 -8.75
CA ILE A 192 14.61 -0.58 -8.67
C ILE A 192 13.38 -1.29 -9.26
N ALA A 193 12.17 -0.73 -9.09
CA ALA A 193 10.93 -1.22 -9.71
C ALA A 193 10.52 -0.28 -10.88
N PRO A 194 10.97 -0.52 -12.13
CA PRO A 194 10.95 0.45 -13.22
C PRO A 194 9.82 0.28 -14.24
N GLU A 195 8.87 -0.67 -14.07
CA GLU A 195 7.88 -0.99 -15.11
C GLU A 195 6.98 0.21 -15.45
N ILE A 196 6.41 0.86 -14.44
CA ILE A 196 5.64 2.11 -14.65
C ILE A 196 6.59 3.23 -15.07
N LYS A 197 6.36 3.86 -16.20
CA LYS A 197 7.24 4.92 -16.74
C LYS A 197 6.85 6.31 -16.27
N GLN A 198 5.56 6.55 -16.12
CA GLN A 198 4.98 7.82 -15.70
C GLN A 198 3.86 7.53 -14.71
N THR A 199 3.64 8.43 -13.77
CA THR A 199 2.53 8.31 -12.81
C THR A 199 1.31 9.09 -13.29
N ASN A 200 0.14 8.47 -13.14
CA ASN A 200 -1.16 9.11 -13.32
C ASN A 200 -1.64 9.81 -12.03
N LEU A 201 -0.88 9.68 -10.93
CA LEU A 201 -1.26 10.13 -9.60
C LEU A 201 -0.70 11.51 -9.23
N ILE A 202 -0.25 12.30 -10.21
CA ILE A 202 0.23 13.66 -9.94
C ILE A 202 -0.89 14.47 -9.28
N GLY A 203 -0.59 15.02 -8.10
CA GLY A 203 -1.56 15.76 -7.30
C GLY A 203 -2.30 14.93 -6.26
N ALA A 204 -2.26 13.59 -6.33
CA ALA A 204 -2.83 12.74 -5.30
C ALA A 204 -2.12 12.96 -3.96
N PHE A 205 -2.88 12.95 -2.87
CA PHE A 205 -2.35 13.06 -1.53
C PHE A 205 -1.84 11.73 -1.00
N VAL A 206 -0.81 11.80 -0.17
CA VAL A 206 -0.27 10.64 0.57
C VAL A 206 -0.15 11.00 2.03
N LEU A 207 -0.84 10.26 2.88
CA LEU A 207 -0.74 10.38 4.34
C LEU A 207 0.18 9.28 4.87
N PHE A 208 1.39 9.66 5.26
CA PHE A 208 2.36 8.77 5.88
C PHE A 208 2.08 8.67 7.38
N THR A 209 1.56 7.53 7.85
CA THR A 209 1.26 7.32 9.25
C THR A 209 2.21 6.31 9.89
N LYS A 210 2.30 6.33 11.22
CA LYS A 210 2.92 5.23 11.97
C LYS A 210 2.08 3.96 11.79
N HIS A 211 2.60 2.83 12.28
CA HIS A 211 1.82 1.59 12.34
C HIS A 211 0.57 1.80 13.20
N ILE A 212 -0.61 1.52 12.61
CA ILE A 212 -1.90 1.68 13.27
C ILE A 212 -2.38 0.33 13.76
N ASN A 213 -2.50 0.17 15.07
CA ASN A 213 -3.01 -1.01 15.74
C ASN A 213 -3.91 -0.62 16.94
N GLN A 214 -4.35 -1.60 17.71
CA GLN A 214 -5.22 -1.37 18.87
C GLN A 214 -4.62 -0.48 19.96
N TYR A 215 -3.29 -0.36 20.05
CA TYR A 215 -2.57 0.43 21.05
C TYR A 215 -2.23 1.84 20.59
N THR A 216 -2.41 2.15 19.31
CA THR A 216 -2.18 3.51 18.77
C THR A 216 -3.21 4.46 19.41
N SER A 217 -2.75 5.60 19.92
CA SER A 217 -3.65 6.62 20.50
C SER A 217 -4.66 7.13 19.47
N LEU A 218 -5.81 7.64 19.94
CA LEU A 218 -6.85 8.13 19.02
C LEU A 218 -6.38 9.36 18.23
N SER A 219 -5.58 10.24 18.82
CA SER A 219 -5.04 11.42 18.14
C SER A 219 -4.01 11.08 17.07
N GLU A 220 -3.32 9.95 17.22
CA GLU A 220 -2.34 9.46 16.23
C GLU A 220 -2.97 8.62 15.10
N ARG A 221 -4.29 8.51 15.07
CA ARG A 221 -5.03 7.84 13.99
C ARG A 221 -5.74 8.84 13.10
N PRO A 222 -5.71 8.69 11.80
CA PRO A 222 -6.63 9.41 10.93
C PRO A 222 -8.08 9.13 11.34
N THR A 223 -8.92 10.16 11.33
CA THR A 223 -10.36 10.03 11.54
C THR A 223 -11.10 10.11 10.21
N PRO A 224 -12.36 9.63 10.14
CA PRO A 224 -13.18 9.79 8.92
C PRO A 224 -13.30 11.26 8.49
N GLN A 225 -13.34 12.20 9.45
CA GLN A 225 -13.40 13.63 9.16
C GLN A 225 -12.10 14.12 8.50
N ILE A 226 -10.93 13.77 9.05
CA ILE A 226 -9.63 14.13 8.46
C ILE A 226 -9.53 13.62 7.01
N LEU A 227 -9.89 12.35 6.77
CA LEU A 227 -9.83 11.77 5.43
C LEU A 227 -10.79 12.46 4.46
N LYS A 228 -12.00 12.79 4.91
CA LYS A 228 -12.98 13.53 4.13
C LYS A 228 -12.48 14.94 3.78
N ASP A 229 -11.84 15.64 4.71
CA ASP A 229 -11.32 16.99 4.48
C ASP A 229 -10.18 16.97 3.46
N ILE A 230 -9.30 15.98 3.50
CA ILE A 230 -8.24 15.79 2.49
C ILE A 230 -8.85 15.50 1.12
N LEU A 231 -9.89 14.66 1.03
CA LEU A 231 -10.57 14.38 -0.24
C LEU A 231 -11.26 15.62 -0.81
N ASN A 232 -11.94 16.40 0.03
CA ASN A 232 -12.57 17.65 -0.37
C ASN A 232 -11.53 18.66 -0.88
N TRP A 233 -10.36 18.70 -0.24
CA TRP A 233 -9.25 19.53 -0.70
C TRP A 233 -8.77 19.12 -2.08
N TYR A 234 -8.53 17.82 -2.31
CA TYR A 234 -8.17 17.30 -3.63
C TYR A 234 -9.21 17.71 -4.70
N GLU A 235 -10.49 17.49 -4.44
CA GLU A 235 -11.58 17.80 -5.38
C GLU A 235 -11.66 19.30 -5.68
N THR A 236 -11.42 20.16 -4.71
CA THR A 236 -11.39 21.62 -4.90
C THR A 236 -10.23 22.05 -5.80
N GLU A 237 -9.03 21.51 -5.59
CA GLU A 237 -7.86 21.82 -6.45
C GLU A 237 -8.03 21.29 -7.87
N GLU A 238 -8.65 20.12 -8.04
CA GLU A 238 -8.92 19.55 -9.36
C GLU A 238 -9.86 20.45 -10.17
N ILE A 239 -10.91 21.00 -9.54
CA ILE A 239 -11.80 21.97 -10.17
C ILE A 239 -11.02 23.23 -10.61
N VAL A 240 -10.20 23.79 -9.73
CA VAL A 240 -9.39 24.98 -10.06
C VAL A 240 -8.44 24.71 -11.22
N ARG A 241 -7.79 23.58 -11.26
CA ARG A 241 -6.90 23.19 -12.38
C ARG A 241 -7.67 23.06 -13.70
N SER A 242 -8.87 22.46 -13.68
CA SER A 242 -9.69 22.28 -14.89
C SER A 242 -10.23 23.60 -15.47
N LEU A 243 -10.39 24.63 -14.63
CA LEU A 243 -10.82 25.96 -15.06
C LEU A 243 -9.67 26.84 -15.57
N SER A 244 -8.42 26.41 -15.40
CA SER A 244 -7.22 27.16 -15.77
C SER A 244 -6.61 26.73 -17.12
N ILE A 245 -7.23 25.74 -17.79
CA ILE A 245 -6.90 25.25 -19.12
C ILE A 245 -7.89 25.81 -20.13
#